data_bf9fa48e85cddd33c7ecb55a848e638c
#
_entry.id   bf9fa48e85cddd33c7ecb55a848e638c
#
_cell.length_a   1.000
_cell.length_b   1.000
_cell.length_c   1.000
_cell.angle_alpha   90.00
_cell.angle_beta   90.00
_cell.angle_gamma   90.00
#
_symmetry.space_group_name_H-M   'P 1'
#
loop_
_entity.id
_entity.type
_entity.pdbx_description
1 polymer ?
#
loop_
_entity_poly.entity_id
_entity_poly.type
_entity_poly.pdbx_seq_one_letter_code
_entity_poly.pdbx_strand_id
1 'polypeptide(L)'
;MLDRRGFLKFIGGAAVGTLATPVVWKGLDDISIWSQNWPWIPSLQYGNHENTYIRTTSKVCPSAVGTRVRLVGGRPVRVLGDPESPLSRGGISALAVTEVQMRYSPARLKRPLLRNTDGGYREITWEQAETLLLHKLADAKRKKADREAVVCISGDENGTMSELFSGFVNQMGSGRFFLMPSDAQAAAQAWKLMGGRGRVGFDVPDSDYVFAVGANVLETRGTVVA
;
A
#
# COMPACT_ATOMS: atom_id res chain seq x y z
N MET A 1 56.78 -5.30 27.85
CA MET A 1 56.46 -4.94 29.26
C MET A 1 55.83 -3.56 29.26
N LEU A 2 54.65 -3.43 29.79
CA LEU A 2 54.01 -2.12 29.96
C LEU A 2 54.67 -1.40 31.12
N ASP A 3 55.31 -0.26 30.85
CA ASP A 3 55.88 0.62 31.87
C ASP A 3 54.74 1.22 32.72
N ARG A 4 55.03 1.53 34.00
CA ARG A 4 54.04 2.12 34.92
C ARG A 4 53.31 3.34 34.34
N ARG A 5 54.03 4.16 33.60
CA ARG A 5 53.48 5.32 32.89
C ARG A 5 52.50 4.94 31.76
N GLY A 6 52.82 3.88 31.01
CA GLY A 6 51.99 3.35 29.95
C GLY A 6 50.70 2.74 30.50
N PHE A 7 50.80 2.06 31.65
CA PHE A 7 49.65 1.50 32.34
C PHE A 7 48.68 2.58 32.84
N LEU A 8 49.18 3.64 33.44
CA LEU A 8 48.35 4.76 33.88
C LEU A 8 47.67 5.50 32.71
N LYS A 9 48.40 5.67 31.61
CA LYS A 9 47.81 6.24 30.38
C LYS A 9 46.71 5.36 29.81
N PHE A 10 46.92 4.03 29.84
CA PHE A 10 45.93 3.08 29.37
C PHE A 10 44.67 3.11 30.23
N ILE A 11 44.81 3.10 31.59
CA ILE A 11 43.66 3.20 32.49
C ILE A 11 42.92 4.53 32.31
N GLY A 12 43.64 5.62 32.23
CA GLY A 12 43.09 6.96 31.99
C GLY A 12 42.33 7.03 30.65
N GLY A 13 42.93 6.51 29.59
CA GLY A 13 42.29 6.42 28.28
C GLY A 13 41.06 5.53 28.26
N ALA A 14 41.12 4.36 28.92
CA ALA A 14 39.98 3.46 29.05
C ALA A 14 38.82 4.08 29.84
N ALA A 15 39.12 4.78 30.94
CA ALA A 15 38.10 5.46 31.73
C ALA A 15 37.40 6.58 30.94
N VAL A 16 38.22 7.42 30.26
CA VAL A 16 37.65 8.47 29.38
C VAL A 16 36.86 7.88 28.23
N GLY A 17 37.36 6.81 27.60
CA GLY A 17 36.65 6.11 26.55
C GLY A 17 35.29 5.54 27.03
N THR A 18 35.30 4.90 28.19
CA THR A 18 34.06 4.32 28.78
C THR A 18 33.03 5.40 29.14
N LEU A 19 33.46 6.56 29.61
CA LEU A 19 32.60 7.69 29.91
C LEU A 19 32.09 8.42 28.66
N ALA A 20 32.90 8.51 27.62
CA ALA A 20 32.57 9.20 26.38
C ALA A 20 31.70 8.32 25.44
N THR A 21 31.91 7.00 25.46
CA THR A 21 31.18 6.05 24.58
C THR A 21 29.67 6.20 24.67
N PRO A 22 29.01 6.25 25.86
CA PRO A 22 27.57 6.41 25.94
C PRO A 22 27.05 7.70 25.31
N VAL A 23 27.83 8.79 25.41
CA VAL A 23 27.43 10.08 24.82
C VAL A 23 27.51 10.03 23.29
N VAL A 24 28.58 9.43 22.76
CA VAL A 24 28.75 9.24 21.32
C VAL A 24 27.68 8.28 20.77
N TRP A 25 27.43 7.15 21.47
CA TRP A 25 26.39 6.21 21.09
C TRP A 25 25.02 6.85 21.10
N LYS A 26 24.70 7.61 22.13
CA LYS A 26 23.41 8.32 22.20
C LYS A 26 23.26 9.32 21.05
N GLY A 27 24.30 10.06 20.70
CA GLY A 27 24.28 10.95 19.55
C GLY A 27 24.11 10.21 18.22
N LEU A 28 24.80 9.07 18.05
CA LEU A 28 24.66 8.23 16.84
C LEU A 28 23.29 7.55 16.78
N ASP A 29 22.78 7.08 17.89
CA ASP A 29 21.43 6.51 17.98
C ASP A 29 20.37 7.56 17.63
N ASP A 30 20.47 8.77 18.14
CA ASP A 30 19.59 9.87 17.78
C ASP A 30 19.62 10.16 16.28
N ILE A 31 20.81 10.17 15.67
CA ILE A 31 20.96 10.35 14.20
C ILE A 31 20.40 9.16 13.43
N SER A 32 20.63 7.93 13.87
CA SER A 32 20.12 6.73 13.21
C SER A 32 18.58 6.62 13.31
N ILE A 33 18.02 7.08 14.41
CA ILE A 33 16.59 7.20 14.63
C ILE A 33 15.95 8.19 13.65
N TRP A 34 16.62 9.29 13.35
CA TRP A 34 16.20 10.25 12.35
C TRP A 34 16.28 9.73 10.92
N SER A 35 17.26 8.87 10.64
CA SER A 35 17.51 8.34 9.30
C SER A 35 16.79 7.02 9.01
N GLN A 36 16.40 6.27 10.02
CA GLN A 36 15.81 4.95 9.88
C GLN A 36 14.50 4.85 10.67
N ASN A 37 13.42 4.48 10.00
CA ASN A 37 12.15 4.15 10.63
C ASN A 37 12.27 2.77 11.30
N TRP A 38 12.88 2.69 12.47
CA TRP A 38 13.01 1.43 13.22
C TRP A 38 11.67 1.02 13.85
N PRO A 39 11.00 0.02 13.28
CA PRO A 39 9.64 -0.33 13.70
C PRO A 39 9.56 -1.01 15.08
N TRP A 40 10.69 -1.42 15.65
CA TRP A 40 10.74 -2.10 16.95
C TRP A 40 11.10 -1.20 18.14
N ILE A 41 11.42 0.06 17.92
CA ILE A 41 11.64 0.98 19.04
C ILE A 41 10.27 1.50 19.48
N PRO A 42 9.75 1.01 20.62
CA PRO A 42 8.37 1.29 21.01
C PRO A 42 8.14 2.71 21.51
N SER A 43 9.19 3.45 21.79
CA SER A 43 9.11 4.70 22.56
C SER A 43 9.66 5.95 21.86
N LEU A 44 9.83 5.94 20.57
CA LEU A 44 10.13 7.17 19.84
C LEU A 44 8.87 8.05 19.78
N GLN A 45 8.60 8.64 20.92
CA GLN A 45 7.66 9.73 21.04
C GLN A 45 8.40 11.02 20.65
N TYR A 46 8.34 11.38 19.37
CA TYR A 46 8.66 12.74 18.94
C TYR A 46 7.42 13.60 19.16
N GLY A 47 7.43 14.35 20.25
CA GLY A 47 6.31 15.18 20.68
C GLY A 47 5.10 14.34 21.09
N ASN A 48 3.94 14.95 21.14
CA ASN A 48 2.65 14.31 21.46
C ASN A 48 2.14 13.34 20.37
N HIS A 49 3.02 12.82 19.52
CA HIS A 49 2.66 11.88 18.48
C HIS A 49 2.77 10.45 18.99
N GLU A 50 1.74 10.03 19.67
CA GLU A 50 1.52 8.62 19.99
C GLU A 50 1.59 7.77 18.72
N ASN A 51 2.03 6.51 18.88
CA ASN A 51 1.88 5.51 17.82
C ASN A 51 0.38 5.38 17.51
N THR A 52 -0.05 5.98 16.43
CA THR A 52 -1.44 5.87 16.00
C THR A 52 -1.58 4.73 15.02
N TYR A 53 -2.72 4.06 15.08
CA TYR A 53 -3.07 2.99 14.16
C TYR A 53 -4.30 3.41 13.36
N ILE A 54 -4.19 3.36 12.04
CA ILE A 54 -5.34 3.57 11.15
C ILE A 54 -5.74 2.23 10.57
N ARG A 55 -7.01 1.89 10.66
CA ARG A 55 -7.60 0.74 10.00
C ARG A 55 -7.93 1.08 8.56
N THR A 56 -7.58 0.19 7.67
CA THR A 56 -7.86 0.32 6.25
C THR A 56 -7.88 -1.06 5.59
N THR A 57 -8.10 -1.08 4.30
CA THR A 57 -8.07 -2.31 3.50
C THR A 57 -6.94 -2.21 2.49
N SER A 58 -6.09 -3.23 2.42
CA SER A 58 -5.07 -3.33 1.38
C SER A 58 -5.72 -3.56 0.02
N LYS A 59 -5.38 -2.73 -0.96
CA LYS A 59 -5.82 -2.86 -2.36
C LYS A 59 -4.72 -3.43 -3.28
N VAL A 60 -3.54 -3.63 -2.77
CA VAL A 60 -2.43 -4.26 -3.52
C VAL A 60 -2.66 -5.76 -3.64
N CYS A 61 -3.26 -6.37 -2.63
CA CYS A 61 -3.66 -7.76 -2.67
C CYS A 61 -5.10 -7.89 -3.17
N PRO A 62 -5.39 -8.77 -4.14
CA PRO A 62 -6.75 -9.04 -4.62
C PRO A 62 -7.72 -9.48 -3.53
N SER A 63 -7.21 -10.05 -2.43
CA SER A 63 -8.00 -10.49 -1.27
C SER A 63 -8.64 -9.36 -0.47
N ALA A 64 -8.25 -8.10 -0.74
CA ALA A 64 -8.74 -6.94 0.00
C ALA A 64 -8.63 -7.11 1.53
N VAL A 65 -7.44 -7.50 1.99
CA VAL A 65 -7.15 -7.82 3.40
C VAL A 65 -7.33 -6.60 4.29
N GLY A 66 -8.06 -6.75 5.39
CA GLY A 66 -8.15 -5.73 6.42
C GLY A 66 -6.81 -5.52 7.12
N THR A 67 -6.36 -4.29 7.20
CA THR A 67 -5.05 -3.94 7.74
C THR A 67 -5.11 -2.81 8.76
N ARG A 68 -4.15 -2.82 9.68
CA ARG A 68 -3.86 -1.72 10.59
C ARG A 68 -2.52 -1.13 10.23
N VAL A 69 -2.51 0.13 9.86
CA VAL A 69 -1.28 0.86 9.53
C VAL A 69 -0.79 1.61 10.75
N ARG A 70 0.42 1.30 11.20
CA ARG A 70 1.09 2.04 12.26
C ARG A 70 1.67 3.31 11.70
N LEU A 71 1.35 4.42 12.32
CA LEU A 71 1.89 5.74 12.03
C LEU A 71 2.82 6.20 13.14
N VAL A 72 3.93 6.82 12.77
CA VAL A 72 4.84 7.52 13.68
C VAL A 72 5.00 8.93 13.14
N GLY A 73 4.61 9.92 13.92
CA GLY A 73 4.62 11.31 13.45
C GLY A 73 3.79 11.53 12.17
N GLY A 74 2.66 10.84 12.04
CA GLY A 74 1.79 10.90 10.85
C GLY A 74 2.33 10.13 9.62
N ARG A 75 3.48 9.47 9.74
CA ARG A 75 4.08 8.70 8.64
C ARG A 75 3.82 7.21 8.81
N PRO A 76 3.32 6.51 7.79
CA PRO A 76 3.14 5.07 7.85
C PRO A 76 4.50 4.36 7.88
N VAL A 77 4.70 3.51 8.90
CA VAL A 77 5.96 2.78 9.10
C VAL A 77 5.79 1.26 9.03
N ARG A 78 4.58 0.75 9.30
CA ARG A 78 4.31 -0.67 9.27
C ARG A 78 2.85 -0.96 8.95
N VAL A 79 2.61 -2.01 8.18
CA VAL A 79 1.27 -2.59 7.96
C VAL A 79 1.17 -3.90 8.73
N LEU A 80 0.09 -4.06 9.45
CA LEU A 80 -0.26 -5.26 10.24
C LEU A 80 -1.63 -5.74 9.80
N GLY A 81 -1.91 -7.02 9.94
CA GLY A 81 -3.27 -7.53 9.78
C GLY A 81 -4.21 -6.96 10.84
N ASP A 82 -5.46 -6.74 10.49
CA ASP A 82 -6.48 -6.29 11.44
C ASP A 82 -7.24 -7.49 12.02
N PRO A 83 -7.10 -7.79 13.34
CA PRO A 83 -7.80 -8.88 13.98
C PRO A 83 -9.33 -8.75 13.94
N GLU A 84 -9.85 -7.53 13.80
CA GLU A 84 -11.29 -7.27 13.73
C GLU A 84 -11.83 -7.37 12.30
N SER A 85 -10.96 -7.60 11.30
CA SER A 85 -11.39 -7.85 9.93
C SER A 85 -12.15 -9.17 9.85
N PRO A 86 -13.40 -9.19 9.38
CA PRO A 86 -14.18 -10.43 9.30
C PRO A 86 -13.62 -11.44 8.30
N LEU A 87 -12.87 -10.96 7.29
CA LEU A 87 -12.30 -11.80 6.24
C LEU A 87 -10.93 -12.36 6.62
N SER A 88 -10.05 -11.53 7.16
CA SER A 88 -8.65 -11.91 7.38
C SER A 88 -8.31 -12.23 8.82
N ARG A 89 -9.16 -11.87 9.79
CA ARG A 89 -9.02 -12.15 11.23
C ARG A 89 -7.59 -11.92 11.77
N GLY A 90 -6.92 -10.89 11.28
CA GLY A 90 -5.53 -10.57 11.65
C GLY A 90 -4.48 -11.15 10.72
N GLY A 91 -4.84 -12.02 9.79
CA GLY A 91 -3.95 -12.46 8.72
C GLY A 91 -3.56 -11.33 7.79
N ILE A 92 -2.37 -11.40 7.18
CA ILE A 92 -1.86 -10.39 6.25
C ILE A 92 -1.06 -11.06 5.14
N SER A 93 -1.30 -10.65 3.89
CA SER A 93 -0.51 -11.13 2.76
C SER A 93 0.86 -10.48 2.68
N ALA A 94 1.84 -11.16 2.09
CA ALA A 94 3.17 -10.61 1.84
C ALA A 94 3.12 -9.31 1.02
N LEU A 95 2.21 -9.21 0.05
CA LEU A 95 1.99 -8.00 -0.75
C LEU A 95 1.51 -6.83 0.10
N ALA A 96 0.57 -7.06 1.01
CA ALA A 96 0.07 -6.01 1.89
C ALA A 96 1.16 -5.50 2.86
N VAL A 97 2.07 -6.36 3.32
CA VAL A 97 3.23 -5.94 4.14
C VAL A 97 4.13 -4.98 3.38
N THR A 98 4.28 -5.17 2.06
CA THR A 98 5.16 -4.33 1.23
C THR A 98 4.58 -2.96 0.85
N GLU A 99 3.31 -2.68 1.14
CA GLU A 99 2.64 -1.41 0.78
C GLU A 99 3.39 -0.18 1.32
N VAL A 100 3.98 -0.27 2.51
CA VAL A 100 4.78 0.84 3.07
C VAL A 100 5.97 1.16 2.17
N GLN A 101 6.64 0.14 1.64
CA GLN A 101 7.79 0.33 0.76
C GLN A 101 7.38 0.99 -0.56
N MET A 102 6.22 0.61 -1.10
CA MET A 102 5.67 1.25 -2.31
C MET A 102 5.42 2.74 -2.09
N ARG A 103 4.96 3.13 -0.89
CA ARG A 103 4.75 4.53 -0.54
C ARG A 103 6.04 5.36 -0.60
N TYR A 104 7.15 4.77 -0.17
CA TYR A 104 8.46 5.43 -0.10
C TYR A 104 9.34 5.14 -1.33
N SER A 105 8.82 4.44 -2.33
CA SER A 105 9.56 4.16 -3.56
C SER A 105 10.01 5.45 -4.25
N PRO A 106 11.28 5.56 -4.64
CA PRO A 106 11.79 6.71 -5.39
C PRO A 106 11.14 6.84 -6.77
N ALA A 107 10.66 5.75 -7.34
CA ALA A 107 9.95 5.73 -8.62
C ALA A 107 8.50 6.21 -8.54
N ARG A 108 7.99 6.47 -7.32
CA ARG A 108 6.62 6.93 -7.15
C ARG A 108 6.44 8.34 -7.71
N LEU A 109 5.40 8.52 -8.52
CA LEU A 109 4.99 9.83 -8.99
C LEU A 109 4.49 10.68 -7.80
N LYS A 110 5.07 11.87 -7.63
CA LYS A 110 4.76 12.78 -6.52
C LYS A 110 3.86 13.94 -6.94
N ARG A 111 3.85 14.24 -8.22
CA ARG A 111 3.09 15.35 -8.83
C ARG A 111 2.43 14.90 -10.12
N PRO A 112 1.38 15.59 -10.58
CA PRO A 112 0.80 15.35 -11.89
C PRO A 112 1.82 15.60 -12.98
N LEU A 113 1.79 14.76 -14.02
CA LEU A 113 2.66 14.87 -15.17
C LEU A 113 1.85 15.17 -16.43
N LEU A 114 2.31 16.14 -17.20
CA LEU A 114 1.77 16.44 -18.51
C LEU A 114 2.75 15.99 -19.58
N ARG A 115 2.25 15.24 -20.56
CA ARG A 115 3.04 14.80 -21.70
C ARG A 115 3.34 15.99 -22.62
N ASN A 116 4.60 16.16 -22.98
CA ASN A 116 5.05 17.16 -23.94
C ASN A 116 4.87 16.65 -25.38
N THR A 117 5.01 17.56 -26.34
CA THR A 117 4.96 17.25 -27.78
C THR A 117 6.13 16.40 -28.26
N ASP A 118 7.26 16.46 -27.59
CA ASP A 118 8.47 15.65 -27.84
C ASP A 118 8.39 14.22 -27.27
N GLY A 119 7.28 13.87 -26.62
CA GLY A 119 7.05 12.56 -26.00
C GLY A 119 7.53 12.44 -24.54
N GLY A 120 8.25 13.45 -24.03
CA GLY A 120 8.65 13.54 -22.63
C GLY A 120 7.49 13.94 -21.70
N TYR A 121 7.78 14.03 -20.41
CA TYR A 121 6.82 14.44 -19.38
C TYR A 121 7.39 15.63 -18.61
N ARG A 122 6.51 16.59 -18.25
CA ARG A 122 6.82 17.68 -17.32
C ARG A 122 5.88 17.67 -16.14
N GLU A 123 6.37 18.06 -14.99
CA GLU A 123 5.55 18.25 -13.81
C GLU A 123 4.66 19.48 -13.97
N ILE A 124 3.42 19.37 -13.50
CA ILE A 124 2.45 20.47 -13.43
C ILE A 124 1.85 20.53 -12.03
N THR A 125 1.18 21.63 -11.70
CA THR A 125 0.45 21.77 -10.43
C THR A 125 -0.88 21.00 -10.50
N TRP A 126 -1.45 20.72 -9.32
CA TRP A 126 -2.76 20.08 -9.24
C TRP A 126 -3.85 20.94 -9.86
N GLU A 127 -3.82 22.28 -9.65
CA GLU A 127 -4.79 23.20 -10.24
C GLU A 127 -4.73 23.16 -11.77
N GLN A 128 -3.53 23.10 -12.33
CA GLN A 128 -3.35 22.97 -13.78
C GLN A 128 -3.90 21.64 -14.30
N ALA A 129 -3.64 20.55 -13.57
CA ALA A 129 -4.12 19.22 -13.95
C ALA A 129 -5.65 19.15 -13.91
N GLU A 130 -6.27 19.66 -12.85
CA GLU A 130 -7.74 19.71 -12.69
C GLU A 130 -8.39 20.57 -13.77
N THR A 131 -7.85 21.75 -14.03
CA THR A 131 -8.35 22.65 -15.09
C THR A 131 -8.32 21.96 -16.44
N LEU A 132 -7.20 21.33 -16.80
CA LEU A 132 -7.07 20.59 -18.05
C LEU A 132 -8.05 19.42 -18.15
N LEU A 133 -8.24 18.68 -17.06
CA LEU A 133 -9.17 17.55 -16.99
C LEU A 133 -10.62 18.05 -17.19
N LEU A 134 -11.01 19.11 -16.47
CA LEU A 134 -12.35 19.68 -16.58
C LEU A 134 -12.64 20.19 -18.00
N HIS A 135 -11.68 20.86 -18.64
CA HIS A 135 -11.84 21.28 -20.03
C HIS A 135 -12.06 20.08 -20.97
N LYS A 136 -11.25 19.02 -20.85
CA LYS A 136 -11.41 17.82 -21.67
C LYS A 136 -12.73 17.12 -21.44
N LEU A 137 -13.19 17.01 -20.21
CA LEU A 137 -14.49 16.43 -19.87
C LEU A 137 -15.65 17.28 -20.42
N ALA A 138 -15.56 18.61 -20.32
CA ALA A 138 -16.55 19.51 -20.88
C ALA A 138 -16.61 19.42 -22.43
N ASP A 139 -15.47 19.27 -23.07
CA ASP A 139 -15.40 19.09 -24.53
C ASP A 139 -15.98 17.73 -24.95
N ALA A 140 -15.67 16.66 -24.21
CA ALA A 140 -16.24 15.35 -24.44
C ALA A 140 -17.77 15.36 -24.31
N LYS A 141 -18.29 16.09 -23.30
CA LYS A 141 -19.73 16.22 -23.06
C LYS A 141 -20.43 17.07 -24.15
N ARG A 142 -19.75 18.07 -24.71
CA ARG A 142 -20.30 18.92 -25.79
C ARG A 142 -20.41 18.21 -27.13
N LYS A 143 -19.54 17.26 -27.41
CA LYS A 143 -19.55 16.43 -28.62
C LYS A 143 -20.67 15.41 -28.54
N LYS A 144 -21.91 15.84 -28.67
CA LYS A 144 -23.12 15.02 -28.55
C LYS A 144 -23.15 13.77 -29.44
N ALA A 145 -22.43 13.77 -30.54
CA ALA A 145 -22.33 12.64 -31.47
C ALA A 145 -21.49 11.47 -30.93
N ASP A 146 -20.64 11.75 -29.93
CA ASP A 146 -19.69 10.77 -29.42
C ASP A 146 -20.00 10.43 -27.94
N ARG A 147 -21.13 9.74 -27.76
CA ARG A 147 -21.54 9.23 -26.43
C ARG A 147 -20.48 8.31 -25.81
N GLU A 148 -19.44 7.99 -26.55
CA GLU A 148 -18.39 7.05 -26.22
C GLU A 148 -17.06 7.69 -25.89
N ALA A 149 -17.04 9.04 -25.80
CA ALA A 149 -15.80 9.81 -25.62
C ALA A 149 -15.13 9.60 -24.26
N VAL A 150 -15.86 9.14 -23.25
CA VAL A 150 -15.32 8.84 -21.92
C VAL A 150 -15.46 7.35 -21.62
N VAL A 151 -14.34 6.69 -21.42
CA VAL A 151 -14.25 5.28 -21.07
C VAL A 151 -13.54 5.14 -19.75
N CYS A 152 -14.02 4.32 -18.87
CA CYS A 152 -13.33 3.95 -17.64
C CYS A 152 -13.00 2.46 -17.64
N ILE A 153 -11.75 2.15 -17.33
CA ILE A 153 -11.27 0.78 -17.11
C ILE A 153 -10.78 0.71 -15.67
N SER A 154 -11.36 -0.18 -14.86
CA SER A 154 -11.02 -0.36 -13.46
C SER A 154 -10.44 -1.75 -13.22
N GLY A 155 -9.38 -1.83 -12.41
CA GLY A 155 -8.86 -3.07 -11.85
C GLY A 155 -9.47 -3.44 -10.49
N ASP A 156 -10.32 -2.56 -9.93
CA ASP A 156 -10.99 -2.78 -8.64
C ASP A 156 -12.34 -3.45 -8.84
N GLU A 157 -12.38 -4.78 -8.74
CA GLU A 157 -13.57 -5.57 -9.08
C GLU A 157 -14.77 -5.33 -8.14
N ASN A 158 -14.50 -4.96 -6.90
CA ASN A 158 -15.51 -5.01 -5.84
C ASN A 158 -15.47 -3.79 -4.90
N GLY A 159 -14.82 -2.72 -5.33
CA GLY A 159 -14.65 -1.52 -4.51
C GLY A 159 -15.67 -0.44 -4.82
N THR A 160 -15.95 0.39 -3.84
CA THR A 160 -16.74 1.63 -3.97
C THR A 160 -16.20 2.57 -5.05
N MET A 161 -14.90 2.48 -5.36
CA MET A 161 -14.31 3.27 -6.46
C MET A 161 -14.86 2.85 -7.82
N SER A 162 -15.08 1.56 -8.05
CA SER A 162 -15.69 1.09 -9.30
C SER A 162 -17.16 1.51 -9.42
N GLU A 163 -17.90 1.51 -8.32
CA GLU A 163 -19.27 2.06 -8.31
C GLU A 163 -19.27 3.55 -8.62
N LEU A 164 -18.39 4.31 -7.99
CA LEU A 164 -18.21 5.76 -8.24
C LEU A 164 -17.88 6.03 -9.70
N PHE A 165 -16.89 5.33 -10.26
CA PHE A 165 -16.48 5.54 -11.66
C PHE A 165 -17.55 5.09 -12.64
N SER A 166 -18.26 4.01 -12.36
CA SER A 166 -19.42 3.58 -13.17
C SER A 166 -20.52 4.66 -13.17
N GLY A 167 -20.87 5.19 -12.00
CA GLY A 167 -21.81 6.30 -11.86
C GLY A 167 -21.34 7.55 -12.61
N PHE A 168 -20.06 7.90 -12.48
CA PHE A 168 -19.48 9.04 -13.19
C PHE A 168 -19.58 8.91 -14.72
N VAL A 169 -19.17 7.76 -15.26
CA VAL A 169 -19.24 7.50 -16.72
C VAL A 169 -20.67 7.54 -17.23
N ASN A 170 -21.62 7.01 -16.45
CA ASN A 170 -23.03 7.09 -16.77
C ASN A 170 -23.55 8.54 -16.81
N GLN A 171 -23.14 9.37 -15.83
CA GLN A 171 -23.47 10.82 -15.82
C GLN A 171 -22.84 11.59 -16.98
N MET A 172 -21.71 11.12 -17.48
CA MET A 172 -21.09 11.66 -18.70
C MET A 172 -21.83 11.23 -19.98
N GLY A 173 -22.80 10.32 -19.87
CA GLY A 173 -23.63 9.81 -20.98
C GLY A 173 -22.96 8.73 -21.81
N SER A 174 -21.81 8.19 -21.33
CA SER A 174 -21.07 7.15 -22.08
C SER A 174 -21.52 5.74 -21.74
N GLY A 175 -21.78 5.43 -20.48
CA GLY A 175 -22.07 4.06 -20.03
C GLY A 175 -20.94 3.04 -20.23
N ARG A 176 -19.76 3.45 -20.68
CA ARG A 176 -18.64 2.57 -20.98
C ARG A 176 -17.71 2.40 -19.80
N PHE A 177 -18.14 1.58 -18.88
CA PHE A 177 -17.33 1.14 -17.73
C PHE A 177 -16.93 -0.32 -17.93
N PHE A 178 -15.64 -0.61 -17.84
CA PHE A 178 -15.08 -1.95 -17.99
C PHE A 178 -14.23 -2.34 -16.79
N LEU A 179 -14.40 -3.57 -16.34
CA LEU A 179 -13.49 -4.18 -15.38
C LEU A 179 -12.37 -4.91 -16.13
N MET A 180 -11.16 -4.79 -15.62
CA MET A 180 -10.05 -5.59 -16.16
C MET A 180 -10.33 -7.08 -15.91
N PRO A 181 -10.09 -7.95 -16.89
CA PRO A 181 -10.25 -9.38 -16.71
C PRO A 181 -9.38 -9.88 -15.54
N SER A 182 -9.96 -10.71 -14.69
CA SER A 182 -9.26 -11.35 -13.59
C SER A 182 -9.68 -12.81 -13.45
N ASP A 183 -8.84 -13.56 -12.73
CA ASP A 183 -9.17 -14.95 -12.43
C ASP A 183 -10.39 -15.08 -11.53
N ALA A 184 -10.62 -14.10 -10.67
CA ALA A 184 -11.81 -14.07 -9.82
C ALA A 184 -13.08 -13.89 -10.64
N GLN A 185 -13.05 -13.05 -11.69
CA GLN A 185 -14.15 -12.93 -12.64
C GLN A 185 -14.36 -14.22 -13.43
N ALA A 186 -13.30 -14.86 -13.88
CA ALA A 186 -13.38 -16.14 -14.59
C ALA A 186 -14.01 -17.21 -13.68
N ALA A 187 -13.58 -17.31 -12.43
CA ALA A 187 -14.16 -18.23 -11.44
C ALA A 187 -15.64 -17.92 -11.16
N ALA A 188 -15.99 -16.62 -11.03
CA ALA A 188 -17.38 -16.21 -10.84
C ALA A 188 -18.27 -16.55 -12.04
N GLN A 189 -17.76 -16.44 -13.26
CA GLN A 189 -18.50 -16.86 -14.46
C GLN A 189 -18.64 -18.39 -14.54
N ALA A 190 -17.58 -19.14 -14.26
CA ALA A 190 -17.66 -20.60 -14.18
C ALA A 190 -18.70 -21.04 -13.14
N TRP A 191 -18.71 -20.41 -11.97
CA TRP A 191 -19.68 -20.68 -10.91
C TRP A 191 -21.13 -20.44 -11.38
N LYS A 192 -21.38 -19.33 -12.07
CA LYS A 192 -22.71 -19.05 -12.65
C LYS A 192 -23.12 -20.10 -13.68
N LEU A 193 -22.20 -20.53 -14.54
CA LEU A 193 -22.48 -21.58 -15.54
C LEU A 193 -22.80 -22.93 -14.89
N MET A 194 -22.24 -23.20 -13.70
CA MET A 194 -22.57 -24.37 -12.89
C MET A 194 -23.90 -24.25 -12.12
N GLY A 195 -24.63 -23.15 -12.29
CA GLY A 195 -25.88 -22.88 -11.59
C GLY A 195 -25.72 -22.21 -10.22
N GLY A 196 -24.52 -21.83 -9.85
CA GLY A 196 -24.24 -21.14 -8.60
C GLY A 196 -24.74 -19.69 -8.59
N ARG A 197 -24.97 -19.16 -7.39
CA ARG A 197 -25.38 -17.77 -7.16
C ARG A 197 -24.41 -17.09 -6.20
N GLY A 198 -24.22 -15.77 -6.37
CA GLY A 198 -23.32 -15.00 -5.54
C GLY A 198 -21.85 -15.21 -5.86
N ARG A 199 -20.99 -14.93 -4.88
CA ARG A 199 -19.54 -15.09 -5.00
C ARG A 199 -19.10 -16.45 -4.49
N VAL A 200 -18.02 -16.99 -5.08
CA VAL A 200 -17.38 -18.19 -4.58
C VAL A 200 -16.49 -17.81 -3.40
N GLY A 201 -16.71 -18.45 -2.27
CA GLY A 201 -15.82 -18.48 -1.13
C GLY A 201 -15.25 -19.88 -0.95
N PHE A 202 -14.02 -19.97 -0.49
CA PHE A 202 -13.36 -21.26 -0.19
C PHE A 202 -13.13 -21.31 1.31
N ASP A 203 -13.76 -22.25 1.99
CA ASP A 203 -13.54 -22.51 3.40
C ASP A 203 -12.50 -23.60 3.56
N VAL A 204 -11.25 -23.19 3.40
CA VAL A 204 -10.10 -24.12 3.46
C VAL A 204 -9.89 -24.68 4.88
N PRO A 205 -10.01 -23.88 5.97
CA PRO A 205 -9.83 -24.37 7.33
C PRO A 205 -10.80 -25.47 7.74
N ASP A 206 -12.04 -25.39 7.28
CA ASP A 206 -13.09 -26.38 7.64
C ASP A 206 -13.29 -27.47 6.56
N SER A 207 -12.37 -27.56 5.58
CA SER A 207 -12.39 -28.58 4.54
C SER A 207 -11.70 -29.86 4.99
N ASP A 208 -12.36 -31.02 4.87
CA ASP A 208 -11.74 -32.33 5.14
C ASP A 208 -10.67 -32.68 4.11
N TYR A 209 -10.77 -32.16 2.90
CA TYR A 209 -9.83 -32.44 1.82
C TYR A 209 -9.74 -31.29 0.83
N VAL A 210 -8.53 -30.86 0.49
CA VAL A 210 -8.25 -29.84 -0.51
C VAL A 210 -7.48 -30.43 -1.68
N PHE A 211 -8.07 -30.43 -2.87
CA PHE A 211 -7.43 -30.88 -4.10
C PHE A 211 -7.02 -29.71 -4.98
N ALA A 212 -5.72 -29.41 -5.04
CA ALA A 212 -5.18 -28.31 -5.81
C ALA A 212 -4.50 -28.84 -7.09
N VAL A 213 -4.97 -28.41 -8.26
CA VAL A 213 -4.40 -28.77 -9.56
C VAL A 213 -3.88 -27.52 -10.23
N GLY A 214 -2.56 -27.40 -10.36
CA GLY A 214 -1.91 -26.25 -11.00
C GLY A 214 -2.14 -24.90 -10.32
N ALA A 215 -2.69 -24.93 -9.11
CA ALA A 215 -2.96 -23.73 -8.32
C ALA A 215 -1.92 -23.58 -7.21
N ASN A 216 -1.18 -22.46 -7.22
CA ASN A 216 -0.29 -22.12 -6.11
C ASN A 216 -1.10 -21.35 -5.04
N VAL A 217 -1.81 -22.09 -4.21
CA VAL A 217 -2.72 -21.53 -3.20
C VAL A 217 -2.00 -20.80 -2.08
N LEU A 218 -0.71 -21.07 -1.85
CA LEU A 218 0.04 -20.51 -0.72
C LEU A 218 0.82 -19.22 -1.08
N GLU A 219 1.15 -19.02 -2.36
CA GLU A 219 2.08 -17.95 -2.73
C GLU A 219 1.48 -16.88 -3.65
N THR A 220 0.61 -17.23 -4.58
CA THR A 220 0.30 -16.33 -5.69
C THR A 220 -1.13 -15.86 -5.79
N ARG A 221 -2.10 -16.48 -5.14
CA ARG A 221 -3.51 -16.13 -5.35
C ARG A 221 -4.28 -15.99 -4.05
N GLY A 222 -4.53 -14.75 -3.83
CA GLY A 222 -5.43 -14.10 -2.96
C GLY A 222 -6.25 -14.94 -2.11
N THR A 223 -6.19 -15.02 -0.93
CA THR A 223 -7.13 -15.55 0.04
C THR A 223 -6.58 -16.57 1.02
N VAL A 224 -5.36 -16.97 0.91
CA VAL A 224 -4.78 -17.68 2.04
C VAL A 224 -4.28 -16.65 3.04
N VAL A 225 -5.24 -15.93 3.60
CA VAL A 225 -5.04 -15.10 4.77
C VAL A 225 -6.11 -15.57 5.76
N ALA A 226 -6.00 -16.81 6.14
CA ALA A 226 -6.75 -17.39 7.25
C ALA A 226 -5.77 -17.74 8.37
#